data_d06d2a127914fcfe3b5099935291264e
#
_entry.id   d06d2a127914fcfe3b5099935291264e
#
_cell.length_a   1.000
_cell.length_b   1.000
_cell.length_c   1.000
_cell.angle_alpha   90.00
_cell.angle_beta   90.00
_cell.angle_gamma   90.00
#
_symmetry.space_group_name_H-M   'P 1'
#
loop_
_entity.id
_entity.type
_entity.pdbx_description
1 polymer ?
#
loop_
_entity_poly.entity_id
_entity_poly.type
_entity_poly.pdbx_seq_one_letter_code
_entity_poly.pdbx_strand_id
1 'polypeptide(L)'
;PKSIMEMADANGLMRLMTSEKGQESPMEKYIRFKNNINLWYAEMDKYGLTKEEQETLKPYFLKSHGVPPSQEQLMMMLMDENICGFTLAEANAARKIVGKKQMSKIPDLKAKVLEQAKSPCLGNYVWTCGIGPQMGYSFSIIHALAYSFIGFQTMFIATHWNPIYWNTACLIVNSGSLEEESDFEEDEDGNVTKKAEKATDYSKIAKALGDILSRGIKISLVDINKSNYSFEPDIESNEILFGMKALSGVGGPIIEQIIAGRPYAGIADFMAKCPLNKTAMISLIKAGAFDKVDKKLGEEMNVEPRIAVMAYYLSKVCDAKKRLTL
;
A
#
# COMPACT_ATOMS: atom_id res chain seq x y z
N PRO A 1 6.82 -18.16 -1.88
CA PRO A 1 5.73 -18.76 -2.68
C PRO A 1 6.26 -19.22 -4.03
N LYS A 2 5.75 -20.35 -4.52
CA LYS A 2 6.09 -20.91 -5.84
C LYS A 2 4.95 -20.68 -6.86
N SER A 3 3.81 -20.15 -6.41
CA SER A 3 2.64 -19.87 -7.22
C SER A 3 1.87 -18.66 -6.69
N ILE A 4 0.99 -18.11 -7.52
CA ILE A 4 0.07 -17.02 -7.10
C ILE A 4 -0.86 -17.49 -5.98
N MET A 5 -1.28 -18.77 -5.99
CA MET A 5 -2.09 -19.33 -4.90
C MET A 5 -1.34 -19.33 -3.58
N GLU A 6 -0.10 -19.78 -3.55
CA GLU A 6 0.74 -19.71 -2.34
C GLU A 6 0.99 -18.28 -1.86
N MET A 7 1.05 -17.33 -2.79
CA MET A 7 1.16 -15.91 -2.44
C MET A 7 -0.14 -15.39 -1.82
N ALA A 8 -1.29 -15.83 -2.35
CA ALA A 8 -2.60 -15.50 -1.79
C ALA A 8 -2.79 -16.13 -0.40
N ASP A 9 -2.40 -17.39 -0.22
CA ASP A 9 -2.42 -18.06 1.08
C ASP A 9 -1.55 -17.32 2.09
N ALA A 10 -0.31 -16.95 1.72
CA ALA A 10 0.58 -16.18 2.58
C ALA A 10 -0.02 -14.84 3.00
N ASN A 11 -0.64 -14.10 2.06
CA ASN A 11 -1.34 -12.85 2.36
C ASN A 11 -2.50 -13.05 3.35
N GLY A 12 -3.24 -14.15 3.23
CA GLY A 12 -4.31 -14.53 4.15
C GLY A 12 -3.77 -14.89 5.53
N LEU A 13 -2.80 -15.80 5.58
CA LEU A 13 -2.23 -16.33 6.82
C LEU A 13 -1.52 -15.27 7.67
N MET A 14 -0.87 -14.28 7.05
CA MET A 14 -0.26 -13.16 7.79
C MET A 14 -1.28 -12.31 8.58
N ARG A 15 -2.56 -12.37 8.20
CA ARG A 15 -3.65 -11.62 8.85
C ARG A 15 -4.49 -12.47 9.79
N LEU A 16 -4.34 -13.81 9.75
CA LEU A 16 -5.00 -14.69 10.72
C LEU A 16 -4.48 -14.40 12.12
N MET A 17 -5.39 -14.46 13.09
CA MET A 17 -5.03 -14.19 14.48
C MET A 17 -3.86 -15.06 14.91
N THR A 18 -2.93 -14.45 15.63
CA THR A 18 -1.85 -15.17 16.30
C THR A 18 -2.47 -16.16 17.28
N SER A 19 -1.94 -17.38 17.29
CA SER A 19 -2.19 -18.38 18.31
C SER A 19 -1.99 -17.79 19.73
N GLU A 20 -2.60 -18.40 20.73
CA GLU A 20 -2.33 -18.08 22.13
C GLU A 20 -0.82 -18.18 22.41
N LYS A 21 -0.37 -17.41 23.40
CA LYS A 21 1.07 -17.34 23.74
C LYS A 21 1.65 -18.72 23.94
N GLY A 22 2.60 -19.14 23.09
CA GLY A 22 3.26 -20.45 23.14
C GLY A 22 2.68 -21.51 22.19
N GLN A 23 1.65 -21.20 21.39
CA GLN A 23 1.17 -22.10 20.34
C GLN A 23 1.75 -21.69 18.97
N GLU A 24 1.90 -22.70 18.08
CA GLU A 24 2.35 -22.49 16.70
C GLU A 24 1.34 -21.63 15.93
N SER A 25 1.83 -20.59 15.25
CA SER A 25 0.97 -19.75 14.42
C SER A 25 0.49 -20.47 13.16
N PRO A 26 -0.65 -20.07 12.55
CA PRO A 26 -1.10 -20.65 11.29
C PRO A 26 -0.07 -20.55 10.16
N MET A 27 0.74 -19.50 10.12
CA MET A 27 1.81 -19.32 9.14
C MET A 27 2.97 -20.31 9.38
N GLU A 28 3.42 -20.48 10.62
CA GLU A 28 4.46 -21.45 10.95
C GLU A 28 4.00 -22.88 10.63
N LYS A 29 2.77 -23.21 10.96
CA LYS A 29 2.14 -24.49 10.63
C LYS A 29 2.08 -24.72 9.12
N TYR A 30 1.67 -23.71 8.35
CA TYR A 30 1.65 -23.75 6.89
C TYR A 30 3.05 -24.02 6.32
N ILE A 31 4.07 -23.28 6.77
CA ILE A 31 5.45 -23.47 6.30
C ILE A 31 5.95 -24.87 6.64
N ARG A 32 5.69 -25.35 7.85
CA ARG A 32 6.08 -26.68 8.31
C ARG A 32 5.47 -27.78 7.47
N PHE A 33 4.17 -27.70 7.19
CA PHE A 33 3.47 -28.68 6.37
C PHE A 33 3.82 -28.58 4.88
N LYS A 34 4.07 -27.38 4.39
CA LYS A 34 4.59 -27.16 3.02
C LYS A 34 5.93 -27.84 2.80
N ASN A 35 6.81 -27.79 3.79
CA ASN A 35 8.12 -28.43 3.72
C ASN A 35 8.03 -29.97 3.85
N ASN A 36 7.06 -30.46 4.62
CA ASN A 36 6.79 -31.88 4.77
C ASN A 36 5.31 -32.16 5.03
N ILE A 37 4.58 -32.47 3.98
CA ILE A 37 3.12 -32.72 4.05
C ILE A 37 2.75 -33.93 4.89
N ASN A 38 3.67 -34.88 5.11
CA ASN A 38 3.41 -36.02 5.98
C ASN A 38 3.16 -35.61 7.44
N LEU A 39 3.64 -34.44 7.84
CA LEU A 39 3.36 -33.91 9.18
C LEU A 39 1.89 -33.51 9.35
N TRP A 40 1.22 -33.10 8.26
CA TRP A 40 -0.21 -32.87 8.26
C TRP A 40 -0.99 -34.18 8.42
N TYR A 41 -0.61 -35.26 7.70
CA TYR A 41 -1.21 -36.59 7.89
C TYR A 41 -1.01 -37.10 9.31
N ALA A 42 0.18 -36.93 9.86
CA ALA A 42 0.47 -37.30 11.24
C ALA A 42 -0.35 -36.50 12.28
N GLU A 43 -0.67 -35.25 11.96
CA GLU A 43 -1.60 -34.46 12.79
C GLU A 43 -3.00 -35.02 12.73
N MET A 44 -3.53 -35.37 11.55
CA MET A 44 -4.84 -36.00 11.42
C MET A 44 -4.91 -37.34 12.15
N ASP A 45 -3.85 -38.17 12.06
CA ASP A 45 -3.74 -39.42 12.81
C ASP A 45 -3.80 -39.19 14.33
N LYS A 46 -3.18 -38.11 14.86
CA LYS A 46 -3.25 -37.76 16.30
C LYS A 46 -4.67 -37.38 16.76
N TYR A 47 -5.48 -36.80 15.85
CA TYR A 47 -6.90 -36.52 16.12
C TYR A 47 -7.79 -37.76 16.00
N GLY A 48 -7.22 -38.90 15.58
CA GLY A 48 -7.94 -40.16 15.43
C GLY A 48 -8.77 -40.29 14.17
N LEU A 49 -8.46 -39.50 13.13
CA LEU A 49 -9.18 -39.57 11.87
C LEU A 49 -8.87 -40.84 11.11
N THR A 50 -9.90 -41.48 10.59
CA THR A 50 -9.78 -42.60 9.66
C THR A 50 -9.18 -42.17 8.32
N LYS A 51 -8.65 -43.12 7.55
CA LYS A 51 -8.12 -42.78 6.20
C LYS A 51 -9.17 -42.21 5.27
N GLU A 52 -10.41 -42.66 5.39
CA GLU A 52 -11.53 -42.12 4.60
C GLU A 52 -11.82 -40.67 4.96
N GLU A 53 -11.84 -40.32 6.26
CA GLU A 53 -12.00 -38.92 6.73
C GLU A 53 -10.84 -38.03 6.30
N GLN A 54 -9.60 -38.56 6.30
CA GLN A 54 -8.45 -37.83 5.78
C GLN A 54 -8.58 -37.53 4.27
N GLU A 55 -9.05 -38.50 3.49
CA GLU A 55 -9.32 -38.29 2.05
C GLU A 55 -10.42 -37.22 1.83
N THR A 56 -11.47 -37.24 2.64
CA THR A 56 -12.56 -36.25 2.58
C THR A 56 -12.06 -34.82 2.86
N LEU A 57 -11.05 -34.64 3.71
CA LEU A 57 -10.49 -33.33 4.03
C LEU A 57 -9.53 -32.78 2.97
N LYS A 58 -8.94 -33.64 2.12
CA LYS A 58 -7.94 -33.22 1.12
C LYS A 58 -8.39 -32.08 0.19
N PRO A 59 -9.59 -32.07 -0.38
CA PRO A 59 -10.03 -30.99 -1.27
C PRO A 59 -9.95 -29.60 -0.64
N TYR A 60 -10.13 -29.53 0.68
CA TYR A 60 -10.21 -28.27 1.45
C TYR A 60 -8.88 -27.85 2.08
N PHE A 61 -7.98 -28.78 2.35
CA PHE A 61 -6.75 -28.52 3.09
C PHE A 61 -5.49 -28.68 2.24
N LEU A 62 -5.43 -29.65 1.32
CA LEU A 62 -4.20 -30.02 0.64
C LEU A 62 -3.62 -28.89 -0.22
N LYS A 63 -4.48 -28.13 -0.89
CA LYS A 63 -4.06 -26.99 -1.76
C LYS A 63 -3.40 -25.86 -0.98
N SER A 64 -3.74 -25.72 0.28
CA SER A 64 -3.15 -24.76 1.23
C SER A 64 -2.31 -25.45 2.29
N HIS A 65 -1.63 -26.53 1.91
CA HIS A 65 -0.68 -27.28 2.74
C HIS A 65 -1.20 -27.58 4.16
N GLY A 66 -2.45 -28.05 4.28
CA GLY A 66 -3.03 -28.45 5.57
C GLY A 66 -3.54 -27.32 6.46
N VAL A 67 -3.53 -26.07 5.99
CA VAL A 67 -4.06 -24.91 6.74
C VAL A 67 -5.03 -24.12 5.85
N PRO A 68 -6.36 -24.21 6.03
CA PRO A 68 -7.32 -23.51 5.20
C PRO A 68 -7.37 -22.02 5.58
N PRO A 69 -6.87 -21.08 4.74
CA PRO A 69 -6.79 -19.68 5.11
C PRO A 69 -8.06 -18.89 4.76
N SER A 70 -8.99 -19.43 3.98
CA SER A 70 -10.07 -18.65 3.40
C SER A 70 -11.46 -19.01 3.92
N GLN A 71 -12.35 -18.01 3.93
CA GLN A 71 -13.76 -18.18 4.28
C GLN A 71 -14.50 -19.11 3.32
N GLU A 72 -14.08 -19.15 2.06
CA GLU A 72 -14.66 -20.02 1.03
C GLU A 72 -14.34 -21.48 1.33
N GLN A 73 -13.08 -21.80 1.70
CA GLN A 73 -12.70 -23.15 2.15
C GLN A 73 -13.48 -23.57 3.39
N LEU A 74 -13.66 -22.65 4.36
CA LEU A 74 -14.47 -22.91 5.55
C LEU A 74 -15.91 -23.24 5.17
N MET A 75 -16.55 -22.46 4.32
CA MET A 75 -17.92 -22.70 3.91
C MET A 75 -18.06 -24.01 3.15
N MET A 76 -17.20 -24.26 2.17
CA MET A 76 -17.22 -25.49 1.37
C MET A 76 -17.03 -26.75 2.23
N MET A 77 -16.09 -26.69 3.18
CA MET A 77 -15.85 -27.78 4.13
C MET A 77 -17.07 -28.06 5.00
N LEU A 78 -17.74 -27.03 5.53
CA LEU A 78 -18.93 -27.22 6.36
C LEU A 78 -20.14 -27.72 5.56
N MET A 79 -20.22 -27.40 4.27
CA MET A 79 -21.30 -27.83 3.38
C MET A 79 -21.16 -29.27 2.88
N ASP A 80 -19.95 -29.84 2.94
CA ASP A 80 -19.73 -31.22 2.49
C ASP A 80 -20.54 -32.19 3.36
N GLU A 81 -21.37 -33.02 2.68
CA GLU A 81 -22.22 -34.00 3.32
C GLU A 81 -21.42 -35.07 4.10
N ASN A 82 -20.18 -35.33 3.68
CA ASN A 82 -19.29 -36.27 4.37
C ASN A 82 -18.53 -35.64 5.56
N ILE A 83 -18.72 -34.32 5.77
CA ILE A 83 -18.12 -33.60 6.92
C ILE A 83 -19.22 -33.17 7.88
N CYS A 84 -19.97 -32.09 7.57
CA CYS A 84 -21.00 -31.55 8.43
C CYS A 84 -22.39 -31.44 7.73
N GLY A 85 -22.43 -31.33 6.40
CA GLY A 85 -23.68 -31.24 5.63
C GLY A 85 -24.47 -29.97 5.89
N PHE A 86 -23.83 -28.85 6.20
CA PHE A 86 -24.49 -27.56 6.38
C PHE A 86 -25.13 -27.10 5.09
N THR A 87 -26.29 -26.49 5.17
CA THR A 87 -26.85 -25.72 4.05
C THR A 87 -25.99 -24.47 3.79
N LEU A 88 -26.11 -23.90 2.58
CA LEU A 88 -25.43 -22.65 2.23
C LEU A 88 -25.76 -21.53 3.24
N ALA A 89 -27.00 -21.45 3.71
CA ALA A 89 -27.42 -20.44 4.68
C ALA A 89 -26.70 -20.62 6.03
N GLU A 90 -26.57 -21.86 6.50
CA GLU A 90 -25.87 -22.20 7.75
C GLU A 90 -24.37 -21.98 7.64
N ALA A 91 -23.75 -22.39 6.54
CA ALA A 91 -22.33 -22.16 6.29
C ALA A 91 -22.00 -20.66 6.21
N ASN A 92 -22.86 -19.87 5.57
CA ASN A 92 -22.72 -18.40 5.53
C ASN A 92 -22.94 -17.75 6.91
N ALA A 93 -23.86 -18.26 7.72
CA ALA A 93 -24.02 -17.81 9.10
C ALA A 93 -22.76 -18.15 9.94
N ALA A 94 -22.21 -19.36 9.81
CA ALA A 94 -20.99 -19.78 10.47
C ALA A 94 -19.82 -18.85 10.09
N ARG A 95 -19.61 -18.59 8.78
CA ARG A 95 -18.61 -17.65 8.29
C ARG A 95 -18.73 -16.25 8.92
N LYS A 96 -19.96 -15.72 9.04
CA LYS A 96 -20.21 -14.41 9.67
C LYS A 96 -19.89 -14.41 11.16
N ILE A 97 -20.24 -15.49 11.87
CA ILE A 97 -19.94 -15.65 13.30
C ILE A 97 -18.42 -15.68 13.54
N VAL A 98 -17.70 -16.50 12.75
CA VAL A 98 -16.25 -16.66 12.83
C VAL A 98 -15.52 -15.37 12.46
N GLY A 99 -15.82 -14.79 11.29
CA GLY A 99 -15.13 -13.63 10.77
C GLY A 99 -15.37 -12.33 11.56
N LYS A 100 -16.57 -12.18 12.16
CA LYS A 100 -16.92 -11.02 13.00
C LYS A 100 -16.69 -11.23 14.50
N LYS A 101 -16.12 -12.39 14.89
CA LYS A 101 -15.84 -12.77 16.28
C LYS A 101 -17.07 -12.55 17.19
N GLN A 102 -18.24 -13.08 16.77
CA GLN A 102 -19.45 -12.99 17.58
C GLN A 102 -19.40 -13.97 18.76
N MET A 103 -18.66 -13.59 19.81
CA MET A 103 -18.28 -14.47 20.93
C MET A 103 -19.47 -15.19 21.56
N SER A 104 -20.64 -14.53 21.68
CA SER A 104 -21.85 -15.14 22.24
C SER A 104 -22.43 -16.28 21.41
N LYS A 105 -22.16 -16.34 20.10
CA LYS A 105 -22.67 -17.36 19.17
C LYS A 105 -21.66 -18.47 18.87
N ILE A 106 -20.42 -18.33 19.32
CA ILE A 106 -19.36 -19.32 19.08
C ILE A 106 -19.66 -20.66 19.76
N PRO A 107 -20.14 -20.71 21.03
CA PRO A 107 -20.49 -21.98 21.67
C PRO A 107 -21.57 -22.76 20.92
N ASP A 108 -22.63 -22.08 20.47
CA ASP A 108 -23.72 -22.70 19.73
C ASP A 108 -23.24 -23.22 18.36
N LEU A 109 -22.39 -22.44 17.65
CA LEU A 109 -21.80 -22.87 16.40
C LEU A 109 -20.91 -24.11 16.62
N LYS A 110 -20.09 -24.13 17.68
CA LYS A 110 -19.26 -25.27 18.02
C LYS A 110 -20.10 -26.53 18.28
N ALA A 111 -21.13 -26.40 19.10
CA ALA A 111 -22.05 -27.51 19.40
C ALA A 111 -22.66 -28.07 18.10
N LYS A 112 -23.13 -27.19 17.22
CA LYS A 112 -23.70 -27.59 15.94
C LYS A 112 -22.71 -28.30 15.03
N VAL A 113 -21.47 -27.81 14.91
CA VAL A 113 -20.40 -28.46 14.11
C VAL A 113 -20.10 -29.85 14.65
N LEU A 114 -20.00 -30.00 15.98
CA LEU A 114 -19.72 -31.30 16.61
C LEU A 114 -20.89 -32.29 16.50
N GLU A 115 -22.14 -31.79 16.54
CA GLU A 115 -23.35 -32.61 16.42
C GLU A 115 -23.54 -33.11 14.97
N GLN A 116 -23.30 -32.26 13.97
CA GLN A 116 -23.54 -32.61 12.56
C GLN A 116 -22.38 -33.31 11.89
N ALA A 117 -21.17 -33.26 12.47
CA ALA A 117 -20.01 -33.94 11.93
C ALA A 117 -20.22 -35.49 11.92
N LYS A 118 -19.72 -36.13 10.84
CA LYS A 118 -19.85 -37.59 10.66
C LYS A 118 -19.22 -38.41 11.77
N SER A 119 -18.19 -37.88 12.45
CA SER A 119 -17.65 -38.45 13.65
C SER A 119 -17.19 -37.40 14.65
N PRO A 120 -17.08 -37.72 15.95
CA PRO A 120 -16.55 -36.79 16.94
C PRO A 120 -15.10 -36.34 16.66
N CYS A 121 -14.28 -37.24 16.12
CA CYS A 121 -12.87 -36.97 15.75
C CYS A 121 -12.82 -35.96 14.61
N LEU A 122 -13.59 -36.17 13.55
CA LEU A 122 -13.71 -35.25 12.41
C LEU A 122 -14.24 -33.88 12.84
N GLY A 123 -15.31 -33.83 13.63
CA GLY A 123 -15.87 -32.59 14.13
C GLY A 123 -14.88 -31.79 14.97
N ASN A 124 -14.13 -32.46 15.85
CA ASN A 124 -13.09 -31.81 16.64
C ASN A 124 -11.93 -31.30 15.79
N TYR A 125 -11.50 -32.05 14.79
CA TYR A 125 -10.47 -31.61 13.85
C TYR A 125 -10.92 -30.40 13.04
N VAL A 126 -12.10 -30.45 12.43
CA VAL A 126 -12.71 -29.35 11.67
C VAL A 126 -12.81 -28.09 12.52
N TRP A 127 -13.27 -28.23 13.76
CA TRP A 127 -13.37 -27.09 14.67
C TRP A 127 -12.00 -26.50 15.01
N THR A 128 -11.04 -27.35 15.41
CA THR A 128 -9.75 -26.87 15.94
C THR A 128 -8.80 -26.43 14.83
N CYS A 129 -8.70 -27.22 13.75
CA CYS A 129 -7.72 -26.98 12.68
C CYS A 129 -8.31 -26.25 11.47
N GLY A 130 -9.63 -26.33 11.24
CA GLY A 130 -10.30 -25.66 10.14
C GLY A 130 -10.86 -24.29 10.51
N ILE A 131 -11.64 -24.23 11.58
CA ILE A 131 -12.35 -23.01 12.02
C ILE A 131 -11.49 -22.14 12.93
N GLY A 132 -10.80 -22.76 13.89
CA GLY A 132 -10.00 -22.08 14.91
C GLY A 132 -9.04 -21.01 14.36
N PRO A 133 -8.21 -21.34 13.35
CA PRO A 133 -7.27 -20.38 12.76
C PRO A 133 -7.93 -19.14 12.13
N GLN A 134 -9.21 -19.23 11.75
CA GLN A 134 -9.95 -18.14 11.11
C GLN A 134 -10.77 -17.33 12.13
N MET A 135 -10.70 -17.66 13.42
CA MET A 135 -11.50 -17.01 14.46
C MET A 135 -11.13 -15.53 14.62
N GLY A 136 -12.06 -14.68 14.26
CA GLY A 136 -11.90 -13.21 14.35
C GLY A 136 -11.45 -12.53 13.07
N TYR A 137 -10.91 -13.27 12.12
CA TYR A 137 -10.62 -12.77 10.78
C TYR A 137 -10.65 -13.91 9.76
N SER A 138 -11.64 -13.92 8.91
CA SER A 138 -11.78 -14.90 7.83
C SER A 138 -11.51 -14.21 6.49
N PHE A 139 -10.58 -14.74 5.73
CA PHE A 139 -10.03 -14.08 4.54
C PHE A 139 -10.77 -14.54 3.27
N SER A 140 -11.07 -13.61 2.35
CA SER A 140 -11.63 -13.98 1.04
C SER A 140 -10.53 -14.34 0.06
N ILE A 141 -10.60 -15.53 -0.53
CA ILE A 141 -9.61 -15.98 -1.52
C ILE A 141 -9.61 -15.12 -2.78
N ILE A 142 -10.76 -14.62 -3.21
CA ILE A 142 -10.88 -13.76 -4.39
C ILE A 142 -10.12 -12.45 -4.17
N HIS A 143 -10.32 -11.83 -3.00
CA HIS A 143 -9.58 -10.63 -2.61
C HIS A 143 -8.08 -10.90 -2.52
N ALA A 144 -7.68 -12.02 -1.90
CA ALA A 144 -6.28 -12.43 -1.79
C ALA A 144 -5.62 -12.62 -3.14
N LEU A 145 -6.30 -13.27 -4.07
CA LEU A 145 -5.81 -13.48 -5.43
C LEU A 145 -5.62 -12.17 -6.17
N ALA A 146 -6.61 -11.26 -6.13
CA ALA A 146 -6.51 -9.95 -6.77
C ALA A 146 -5.29 -9.17 -6.25
N TYR A 147 -5.11 -9.08 -4.93
CA TYR A 147 -3.93 -8.45 -4.32
C TYR A 147 -2.63 -9.14 -4.68
N SER A 148 -2.63 -10.47 -4.77
CA SER A 148 -1.42 -11.24 -5.13
C SER A 148 -1.02 -11.03 -6.57
N PHE A 149 -1.98 -10.92 -7.49
CA PHE A 149 -1.70 -10.57 -8.89
C PHE A 149 -1.11 -9.16 -9.00
N ILE A 150 -1.71 -8.17 -8.34
CA ILE A 150 -1.19 -6.80 -8.32
C ILE A 150 0.22 -6.79 -7.72
N GLY A 151 0.42 -7.46 -6.57
CA GLY A 151 1.73 -7.56 -5.93
C GLY A 151 2.77 -8.24 -6.82
N PHE A 152 2.40 -9.29 -7.55
CA PHE A 152 3.29 -9.96 -8.50
C PHE A 152 3.66 -9.04 -9.68
N GLN A 153 2.67 -8.38 -10.29
CA GLN A 153 2.90 -7.44 -11.38
C GLN A 153 3.82 -6.29 -10.97
N THR A 154 3.57 -5.74 -9.78
CA THR A 154 4.38 -4.69 -9.17
C THR A 154 5.83 -5.10 -8.98
N MET A 155 6.04 -6.28 -8.40
CA MET A 155 7.38 -6.84 -8.20
C MET A 155 8.07 -7.18 -9.53
N PHE A 156 7.32 -7.70 -10.50
CA PHE A 156 7.83 -7.99 -11.84
C PHE A 156 8.34 -6.71 -12.53
N ILE A 157 7.54 -5.64 -12.52
CA ILE A 157 7.96 -4.34 -13.07
C ILE A 157 9.20 -3.82 -12.32
N ALA A 158 9.20 -3.86 -11.00
CA ALA A 158 10.30 -3.35 -10.19
C ALA A 158 11.62 -4.12 -10.38
N THR A 159 11.56 -5.39 -10.80
CA THR A 159 12.76 -6.26 -10.96
C THR A 159 13.26 -6.42 -12.38
N HIS A 160 12.38 -6.26 -13.38
CA HIS A 160 12.73 -6.48 -14.80
C HIS A 160 12.90 -5.18 -15.60
N TRP A 161 12.42 -4.06 -15.06
CA TRP A 161 12.54 -2.74 -15.67
C TRP A 161 13.49 -1.88 -14.85
N ASN A 162 13.93 -0.73 -15.41
CA ASN A 162 14.74 0.20 -14.65
C ASN A 162 14.00 0.61 -13.36
N PRO A 163 14.59 0.39 -12.16
CA PRO A 163 13.95 0.70 -10.89
C PRO A 163 13.46 2.14 -10.74
N ILE A 164 14.00 3.06 -11.55
CA ILE A 164 13.60 4.47 -11.54
C ILE A 164 12.10 4.65 -11.82
N TYR A 165 11.52 3.85 -12.73
CA TYR A 165 10.08 3.94 -13.05
C TYR A 165 9.19 3.62 -11.86
N TRP A 166 9.49 2.50 -11.17
CA TRP A 166 8.72 2.12 -9.98
C TRP A 166 8.86 3.14 -8.86
N ASN A 167 10.08 3.60 -8.61
CA ASN A 167 10.34 4.57 -7.55
C ASN A 167 9.67 5.92 -7.84
N THR A 168 9.69 6.38 -9.11
CA THR A 168 8.98 7.58 -9.55
C THR A 168 7.46 7.44 -9.35
N ALA A 169 6.88 6.30 -9.73
CA ALA A 169 5.45 6.03 -9.53
C ALA A 169 5.04 6.08 -8.04
N CYS A 170 5.87 5.52 -7.16
CA CYS A 170 5.63 5.63 -5.71
C CYS A 170 5.63 7.08 -5.20
N LEU A 171 6.54 7.93 -5.70
CA LEU A 171 6.59 9.35 -5.35
C LEU A 171 5.37 10.10 -5.87
N ILE A 172 4.94 9.82 -7.12
CA ILE A 172 3.73 10.40 -7.73
C ILE A 172 2.50 10.10 -6.86
N VAL A 173 2.28 8.83 -6.48
CA VAL A 173 1.15 8.43 -5.62
C VAL A 173 1.20 9.12 -4.27
N ASN A 174 2.37 9.16 -3.62
CA ASN A 174 2.53 9.74 -2.28
C ASN A 174 2.43 11.28 -2.29
N SER A 175 2.75 11.94 -3.40
CA SER A 175 2.58 13.39 -3.55
C SER A 175 1.13 13.82 -3.82
N GLY A 176 0.24 12.87 -4.12
CA GLY A 176 -1.12 13.17 -4.53
C GLY A 176 -1.22 13.73 -5.94
N SER A 177 -0.20 13.47 -6.78
CA SER A 177 -0.12 14.00 -8.16
C SER A 177 -0.83 13.14 -9.19
N LEU A 178 -1.39 11.98 -8.80
CA LEU A 178 -2.25 11.21 -9.70
C LEU A 178 -3.59 11.94 -9.85
N GLU A 179 -3.88 12.36 -11.07
CA GLU A 179 -5.23 12.71 -11.47
C GLU A 179 -6.04 11.41 -11.55
N GLU A 180 -6.99 11.21 -10.65
CA GLU A 180 -7.97 10.13 -10.80
C GLU A 180 -8.93 10.56 -11.92
N GLU A 181 -9.19 9.66 -12.89
CA GLU A 181 -10.12 9.89 -14.02
C GLU A 181 -11.54 10.32 -13.59
N SER A 182 -11.85 10.32 -12.31
CA SER A 182 -13.08 10.86 -11.73
C SER A 182 -12.76 11.91 -10.67
N ASP A 183 -12.43 13.11 -11.10
CA ASP A 183 -12.32 14.29 -10.22
C ASP A 183 -13.68 14.73 -9.63
N PHE A 184 -14.74 14.00 -9.92
CA PHE A 184 -16.09 14.32 -9.51
C PHE A 184 -16.70 13.16 -8.73
N GLU A 185 -17.36 13.48 -7.62
CA GLU A 185 -18.22 12.55 -6.86
C GLU A 185 -19.67 12.96 -7.11
N GLU A 186 -20.53 11.96 -7.38
CA GLU A 186 -21.97 12.13 -7.41
C GLU A 186 -22.51 11.77 -6.03
N ASP A 187 -23.21 12.70 -5.37
CA ASP A 187 -23.87 12.44 -4.10
C ASP A 187 -25.17 11.64 -4.30
N GLU A 188 -25.79 11.20 -3.21
CA GLU A 188 -27.04 10.41 -3.24
C GLU A 188 -28.20 11.17 -3.91
N ASP A 189 -28.09 12.50 -4.07
CA ASP A 189 -29.08 13.36 -4.70
C ASP A 189 -28.75 13.67 -6.18
N GLY A 190 -27.67 13.09 -6.74
CA GLY A 190 -27.26 13.24 -8.13
C GLY A 190 -26.47 14.53 -8.42
N ASN A 191 -26.01 15.25 -7.39
CA ASN A 191 -25.17 16.44 -7.59
C ASN A 191 -23.71 16.02 -7.78
N VAL A 192 -23.11 16.50 -8.87
CA VAL A 192 -21.70 16.26 -9.18
C VAL A 192 -20.84 17.31 -8.49
N THR A 193 -20.05 16.91 -7.52
CA THR A 193 -19.10 17.77 -6.80
C THR A 193 -17.66 17.38 -7.13
N LYS A 194 -16.78 18.39 -7.27
CA LYS A 194 -15.35 18.13 -7.49
C LYS A 194 -14.74 17.54 -6.22
N LYS A 195 -14.10 16.38 -6.34
CA LYS A 195 -13.34 15.79 -5.22
C LYS A 195 -12.26 16.75 -4.74
N ALA A 196 -12.06 16.80 -3.43
CA ALA A 196 -10.95 17.53 -2.87
C ALA A 196 -9.62 16.91 -3.35
N GLU A 197 -8.67 17.76 -3.78
CA GLU A 197 -7.33 17.30 -4.14
C GLU A 197 -6.73 16.44 -3.02
N LYS A 198 -6.17 15.30 -3.37
CA LYS A 198 -5.54 14.40 -2.40
C LYS A 198 -4.37 15.11 -1.72
N ALA A 199 -4.40 15.12 -0.40
CA ALA A 199 -3.35 15.77 0.39
C ALA A 199 -2.00 15.06 0.18
N THR A 200 -0.92 15.85 0.08
CA THR A 200 0.45 15.35 0.02
C THR A 200 0.85 14.69 1.35
N ASP A 201 1.26 13.43 1.30
CA ASP A 201 1.77 12.70 2.48
C ASP A 201 3.30 12.88 2.58
N TYR A 202 3.69 13.95 3.24
CA TYR A 202 5.12 14.31 3.41
C TYR A 202 5.93 13.24 4.13
N SER A 203 5.32 12.48 5.06
CA SER A 203 6.03 11.43 5.80
C SER A 203 6.38 10.26 4.90
N LYS A 204 5.45 9.85 4.04
CA LYS A 204 5.70 8.80 3.04
C LYS A 204 6.68 9.23 1.97
N ILE A 205 6.60 10.49 1.52
CA ILE A 205 7.58 11.04 0.58
C ILE A 205 8.97 11.01 1.18
N ALA A 206 9.16 11.53 2.40
CA ALA A 206 10.46 11.55 3.06
C ALA A 206 11.06 10.14 3.21
N LYS A 207 10.24 9.16 3.61
CA LYS A 207 10.66 7.75 3.69
C LYS A 207 11.05 7.20 2.32
N ALA A 208 10.22 7.43 1.30
CA ALA A 208 10.49 6.97 -0.07
C ALA A 208 11.78 7.60 -0.62
N LEU A 209 12.01 8.89 -0.40
CA LEU A 209 13.26 9.57 -0.79
C LEU A 209 14.49 8.92 -0.14
N GLY A 210 14.44 8.61 1.16
CA GLY A 210 15.52 7.91 1.86
C GLY A 210 15.81 6.54 1.27
N ASP A 211 14.77 5.74 0.99
CA ASP A 211 14.88 4.41 0.40
C ASP A 211 15.45 4.47 -1.03
N ILE A 212 15.03 5.45 -1.84
CA ILE A 212 15.48 5.65 -3.23
C ILE A 212 16.96 6.05 -3.26
N LEU A 213 17.36 7.02 -2.44
CA LEU A 213 18.74 7.47 -2.33
C LEU A 213 19.67 6.35 -1.86
N SER A 214 19.22 5.51 -0.91
CA SER A 214 20.00 4.35 -0.44
C SER A 214 20.27 3.31 -1.51
N ARG A 215 19.48 3.29 -2.59
CA ARG A 215 19.63 2.40 -3.76
C ARG A 215 20.48 3.03 -4.88
N GLY A 216 21.05 4.21 -4.67
CA GLY A 216 21.91 4.91 -5.62
C GLY A 216 21.16 5.63 -6.74
N ILE A 217 19.84 5.76 -6.69
CA ILE A 217 19.03 6.57 -7.61
C ILE A 217 19.12 8.02 -7.13
N LYS A 218 19.50 8.93 -8.00
CA LYS A 218 19.56 10.35 -7.68
C LYS A 218 18.18 10.98 -7.74
N ILE A 219 17.99 12.03 -6.94
CA ILE A 219 16.76 12.83 -6.96
C ILE A 219 17.21 14.28 -7.09
N SER A 220 16.72 14.96 -8.13
CA SER A 220 17.01 16.37 -8.34
C SER A 220 16.32 17.24 -7.31
N LEU A 221 16.86 18.40 -7.06
CA LEU A 221 16.08 19.50 -6.49
C LEU A 221 15.08 20.01 -7.53
N VAL A 222 14.07 20.75 -7.08
CA VAL A 222 13.17 21.44 -7.99
C VAL A 222 13.97 22.38 -8.91
N ASP A 223 13.64 22.37 -10.17
CA ASP A 223 14.23 23.23 -11.19
C ASP A 223 13.11 24.02 -11.85
N ILE A 224 13.17 25.37 -11.76
CA ILE A 224 12.08 26.23 -12.23
C ILE A 224 11.78 26.06 -13.72
N ASN A 225 12.77 25.68 -14.51
CA ASN A 225 12.65 25.49 -15.95
C ASN A 225 12.35 24.04 -16.37
N LYS A 226 12.54 23.05 -15.49
CA LYS A 226 12.42 21.62 -15.84
C LYS A 226 11.33 20.90 -15.06
N SER A 227 11.21 21.15 -13.75
CA SER A 227 10.28 20.41 -12.90
C SER A 227 8.83 20.67 -13.32
N ASN A 228 8.06 19.61 -13.48
CA ASN A 228 6.64 19.65 -13.81
C ASN A 228 5.76 19.43 -12.57
N TYR A 229 4.48 19.19 -12.79
CA TYR A 229 3.51 18.98 -11.73
C TYR A 229 3.90 17.75 -10.88
N SER A 230 4.14 16.62 -11.53
CA SER A 230 4.53 15.35 -10.91
C SER A 230 6.04 15.13 -10.90
N PHE A 231 6.48 14.11 -10.13
CA PHE A 231 7.80 13.55 -10.29
C PHE A 231 7.94 12.88 -11.66
N GLU A 232 9.11 12.99 -12.29
CA GLU A 232 9.39 12.42 -13.59
C GLU A 232 10.73 11.69 -13.61
N PRO A 233 10.84 10.51 -14.28
CA PRO A 233 12.11 9.80 -14.42
C PRO A 233 12.96 10.39 -15.54
N ASP A 234 14.18 10.77 -15.26
CA ASP A 234 15.21 11.04 -16.26
C ASP A 234 16.12 9.80 -16.36
N ILE A 235 15.91 9.04 -17.43
CA ILE A 235 16.61 7.75 -17.63
C ILE A 235 18.08 7.96 -17.97
N GLU A 236 18.39 9.02 -18.72
CA GLU A 236 19.76 9.29 -19.19
C GLU A 236 20.68 9.64 -18.03
N SER A 237 20.20 10.43 -17.08
CA SER A 237 20.97 10.83 -15.89
C SER A 237 20.80 9.87 -14.71
N ASN A 238 19.89 8.87 -14.79
CA ASN A 238 19.45 8.03 -13.68
C ASN A 238 19.02 8.85 -12.47
N GLU A 239 18.18 9.86 -12.72
CA GLU A 239 17.73 10.83 -11.75
C GLU A 239 16.21 10.97 -11.80
N ILE A 240 15.55 11.13 -10.65
CA ILE A 240 14.14 11.49 -10.59
C ILE A 240 14.02 13.00 -10.43
N LEU A 241 13.36 13.65 -11.38
CA LEU A 241 13.06 15.08 -11.32
C LEU A 241 11.97 15.33 -10.29
N PHE A 242 12.23 16.27 -9.38
CA PHE A 242 11.31 16.57 -8.28
C PHE A 242 10.06 17.30 -8.77
N GLY A 243 8.86 16.79 -8.44
CA GLY A 243 7.58 17.36 -8.81
C GLY A 243 7.17 18.54 -7.94
N MET A 244 6.70 19.64 -8.56
CA MET A 244 6.33 20.87 -7.84
C MET A 244 5.10 20.67 -6.93
N LYS A 245 4.18 19.75 -7.24
CA LYS A 245 3.02 19.42 -6.38
C LYS A 245 3.42 18.95 -4.97
N ALA A 246 4.62 18.39 -4.83
CA ALA A 246 5.15 17.99 -3.53
C ALA A 246 5.65 19.16 -2.66
N LEU A 247 5.62 20.41 -3.16
CA LEU A 247 5.98 21.59 -2.39
C LEU A 247 4.78 22.16 -1.63
N SER A 248 5.00 22.44 -0.35
CA SER A 248 3.98 23.09 0.46
C SER A 248 3.69 24.52 -0.06
N GLY A 249 2.42 24.83 -0.25
CA GLY A 249 1.97 26.15 -0.71
C GLY A 249 2.12 26.41 -2.23
N VAL A 250 2.45 25.37 -3.02
CA VAL A 250 2.53 25.43 -4.48
C VAL A 250 1.46 24.51 -5.05
N GLY A 251 0.27 25.03 -5.31
CA GLY A 251 -0.88 24.29 -5.84
C GLY A 251 -0.92 24.24 -7.37
N GLY A 252 -1.84 23.46 -7.94
CA GLY A 252 -2.01 23.25 -9.38
C GLY A 252 -2.01 24.53 -10.21
N PRO A 253 -2.87 25.52 -9.92
CA PRO A 253 -2.92 26.77 -10.70
C PRO A 253 -1.60 27.55 -10.71
N ILE A 254 -0.83 27.51 -9.60
CA ILE A 254 0.49 28.13 -9.51
C ILE A 254 1.49 27.39 -10.42
N ILE A 255 1.44 26.05 -10.41
CA ILE A 255 2.34 25.22 -11.23
C ILE A 255 2.07 25.45 -12.72
N GLU A 256 0.80 25.50 -13.13
CA GLU A 256 0.41 25.80 -14.51
C GLU A 256 0.93 27.17 -14.96
N GLN A 257 0.79 28.20 -14.10
CA GLN A 257 1.31 29.54 -14.37
C GLN A 257 2.85 29.53 -14.52
N ILE A 258 3.57 28.78 -13.68
CA ILE A 258 5.02 28.62 -13.77
C ILE A 258 5.41 27.97 -15.10
N ILE A 259 4.75 26.87 -15.47
CA ILE A 259 5.06 26.13 -16.71
C ILE A 259 4.81 27.00 -17.94
N ALA A 260 3.69 27.72 -17.98
CA ALA A 260 3.31 28.58 -19.09
C ALA A 260 4.29 29.76 -19.30
N GLY A 261 4.94 30.25 -18.25
CA GLY A 261 5.87 31.38 -18.32
C GLY A 261 7.32 31.04 -18.70
N ARG A 262 7.65 29.77 -18.85
CA ARG A 262 9.01 29.29 -19.19
C ARG A 262 9.46 29.73 -20.58
N PRO A 263 10.78 29.90 -20.82
CA PRO A 263 11.90 29.76 -19.87
C PRO A 263 12.14 31.01 -19.03
N TYR A 264 12.75 30.81 -17.85
CA TYR A 264 13.14 31.88 -16.93
C TYR A 264 14.68 32.01 -16.90
N ALA A 265 15.16 33.24 -17.05
CA ALA A 265 16.58 33.54 -17.02
C ALA A 265 17.15 33.66 -15.59
N GLY A 266 16.29 33.81 -14.58
CA GLY A 266 16.62 33.92 -13.17
C GLY A 266 15.45 34.45 -12.35
N ILE A 267 15.66 34.68 -11.06
CA ILE A 267 14.63 35.15 -10.11
C ILE A 267 14.00 36.48 -10.53
N ALA A 268 14.77 37.43 -11.10
CA ALA A 268 14.25 38.70 -11.53
C ALA A 268 13.27 38.57 -12.71
N ASP A 269 13.63 37.75 -13.71
CA ASP A 269 12.79 37.46 -14.88
C ASP A 269 11.53 36.67 -14.43
N PHE A 270 11.70 35.73 -13.51
CA PHE A 270 10.60 34.97 -12.95
C PHE A 270 9.57 35.88 -12.27
N MET A 271 10.01 36.78 -11.37
CA MET A 271 9.13 37.70 -10.66
C MET A 271 8.35 38.63 -11.59
N ALA A 272 8.95 38.97 -12.74
CA ALA A 272 8.31 39.81 -13.75
C ALA A 272 7.24 39.05 -14.56
N LYS A 273 7.51 37.78 -14.92
CA LYS A 273 6.63 36.95 -15.75
C LYS A 273 5.56 36.21 -14.97
N CYS A 274 5.89 35.78 -13.75
CA CYS A 274 5.05 34.91 -12.91
C CYS A 274 4.96 35.48 -11.48
N PRO A 275 4.17 36.50 -11.22
CA PRO A 275 4.00 37.09 -9.91
C PRO A 275 3.22 36.12 -9.00
N LEU A 276 3.90 35.54 -8.00
CA LEU A 276 3.32 34.60 -7.03
C LEU A 276 3.19 35.26 -5.65
N ASN A 277 2.33 34.66 -4.82
CA ASN A 277 2.25 35.03 -3.42
C ASN A 277 3.54 34.68 -2.64
N LYS A 278 3.73 35.32 -1.50
CA LYS A 278 4.95 35.20 -0.67
C LYS A 278 5.21 33.76 -0.25
N THR A 279 4.17 32.99 0.08
CA THR A 279 4.31 31.60 0.56
C THR A 279 4.87 30.70 -0.54
N ALA A 280 4.31 30.75 -1.74
CA ALA A 280 4.76 29.98 -2.88
C ALA A 280 6.21 30.35 -3.29
N MET A 281 6.53 31.67 -3.34
CA MET A 281 7.89 32.12 -3.64
C MET A 281 8.91 31.59 -2.65
N ILE A 282 8.64 31.70 -1.34
CA ILE A 282 9.55 31.20 -0.32
C ILE A 282 9.71 29.68 -0.41
N SER A 283 8.65 28.94 -0.68
CA SER A 283 8.69 27.48 -0.86
C SER A 283 9.56 27.09 -2.06
N LEU A 284 9.39 27.73 -3.22
CA LEU A 284 10.21 27.49 -4.42
C LEU A 284 11.69 27.82 -4.16
N ILE A 285 12.00 28.95 -3.52
CA ILE A 285 13.38 29.33 -3.20
C ILE A 285 13.99 28.31 -2.24
N LYS A 286 13.29 27.95 -1.17
CA LYS A 286 13.77 26.95 -0.18
C LYS A 286 14.00 25.57 -0.82
N ALA A 287 13.19 25.19 -1.81
CA ALA A 287 13.34 23.95 -2.56
C ALA A 287 14.49 23.96 -3.58
N GLY A 288 15.15 25.10 -3.79
CA GLY A 288 16.27 25.23 -4.71
C GLY A 288 15.87 25.44 -6.16
N ALA A 289 14.63 25.86 -6.42
CA ALA A 289 14.10 26.01 -7.78
C ALA A 289 14.93 26.91 -8.70
N PHE A 290 15.66 27.84 -8.12
CA PHE A 290 16.47 28.84 -8.84
C PHE A 290 17.98 28.56 -8.78
N ASP A 291 18.44 27.53 -8.05
CA ASP A 291 19.86 27.31 -7.76
C ASP A 291 20.71 27.19 -9.06
N LYS A 292 20.13 26.59 -10.13
CA LYS A 292 20.83 26.44 -11.42
C LYS A 292 20.85 27.73 -12.26
N VAL A 293 19.71 28.44 -12.30
CA VAL A 293 19.56 29.64 -13.15
C VAL A 293 20.24 30.88 -12.54
N ASP A 294 20.30 30.96 -11.21
CA ASP A 294 20.89 32.08 -10.47
C ASP A 294 22.26 31.72 -9.82
N LYS A 295 22.98 30.75 -10.39
CA LYS A 295 24.31 30.39 -9.93
C LYS A 295 25.27 31.60 -9.90
N LYS A 296 25.24 32.43 -10.95
CA LYS A 296 26.04 33.65 -11.02
C LYS A 296 25.75 34.66 -9.91
N LEU A 297 24.46 34.81 -9.51
CA LEU A 297 24.07 35.69 -8.42
C LEU A 297 24.71 35.22 -7.08
N GLY A 298 24.77 33.91 -6.87
CA GLY A 298 25.50 33.32 -5.73
C GLY A 298 27.00 33.62 -5.75
N GLU A 299 27.65 33.46 -6.91
CA GLU A 299 29.06 33.75 -7.12
C GLU A 299 29.38 35.23 -6.87
N GLU A 300 28.57 36.15 -7.41
CA GLU A 300 28.71 37.60 -7.21
C GLU A 300 28.57 38.02 -5.75
N MET A 301 27.67 37.37 -5.00
CA MET A 301 27.43 37.62 -3.58
C MET A 301 28.34 36.83 -2.65
N ASN A 302 29.16 35.92 -3.18
CA ASN A 302 30.01 34.98 -2.44
C ASN A 302 29.25 34.17 -1.39
N VAL A 303 28.06 33.66 -1.78
CA VAL A 303 27.19 32.79 -0.96
C VAL A 303 26.54 31.71 -1.84
N GLU A 304 25.95 30.71 -1.20
CA GLU A 304 25.16 29.72 -1.91
C GLU A 304 24.03 30.37 -2.74
N PRO A 305 23.76 29.90 -3.97
CA PRO A 305 22.73 30.47 -4.87
C PRO A 305 21.40 30.70 -4.19
N ARG A 306 20.94 29.76 -3.37
CA ARG A 306 19.68 29.81 -2.65
C ARG A 306 19.61 30.98 -1.67
N ILE A 307 20.72 31.25 -0.99
CA ILE A 307 20.85 32.39 -0.05
C ILE A 307 20.79 33.71 -0.82
N ALA A 308 21.54 33.80 -1.94
CA ALA A 308 21.54 34.98 -2.79
C ALA A 308 20.15 35.29 -3.35
N VAL A 309 19.45 34.25 -3.88
CA VAL A 309 18.09 34.36 -4.39
C VAL A 309 17.10 34.80 -3.32
N MET A 310 17.19 34.24 -2.10
CA MET A 310 16.35 34.66 -0.98
C MET A 310 16.61 36.11 -0.58
N ALA A 311 17.88 36.50 -0.48
CA ALA A 311 18.25 37.89 -0.17
C ALA A 311 17.74 38.88 -1.24
N TYR A 312 17.89 38.52 -2.53
CA TYR A 312 17.35 39.30 -3.63
C TYR A 312 15.84 39.45 -3.52
N TYR A 313 15.10 38.35 -3.35
CA TYR A 313 13.66 38.37 -3.19
C TYR A 313 13.20 39.24 -2.03
N LEU A 314 13.80 39.05 -0.84
CA LEU A 314 13.47 39.84 0.35
C LEU A 314 13.79 41.34 0.14
N SER A 315 14.86 41.66 -0.61
CA SER A 315 15.18 43.05 -0.94
C SER A 315 14.10 43.76 -1.77
N LYS A 316 13.30 43.02 -2.53
CA LYS A 316 12.23 43.57 -3.37
C LYS A 316 10.88 43.65 -2.66
N VAL A 317 10.59 42.72 -1.72
CA VAL A 317 9.25 42.60 -1.13
C VAL A 317 9.17 43.03 0.34
N CYS A 318 10.28 43.24 1.02
CA CYS A 318 10.30 43.68 2.42
C CYS A 318 10.72 45.13 2.57
N ASP A 319 9.99 45.88 3.43
CA ASP A 319 10.38 47.22 3.84
C ASP A 319 11.73 47.23 4.54
N ALA A 320 12.51 48.32 4.37
CA ALA A 320 13.84 48.41 4.94
C ALA A 320 13.90 48.16 6.46
N LYS A 321 12.86 48.57 7.21
CA LYS A 321 12.74 48.31 8.66
C LYS A 321 12.56 46.84 9.04
N LYS A 322 11.92 46.04 8.19
CA LYS A 322 11.69 44.60 8.42
C LYS A 322 12.87 43.75 8.00
N ARG A 323 13.79 44.27 7.18
CA ARG A 323 15.00 43.53 6.74
C ARG A 323 16.04 43.39 7.87
N LEU A 324 16.02 44.27 8.86
CA LEU A 324 16.95 44.25 10.01
C LEU A 324 16.53 43.25 11.12
N THR A 325 15.36 42.64 11.03
CA THR A 325 14.83 41.68 12.02
C THR A 325 14.82 40.26 11.55
N LEU A 326 15.38 40.00 10.40
CA LEU A 326 15.60 38.66 9.79
C LEU A 326 17.09 38.34 9.80
#